data_4df6f75bf9eefc00ffe53edc77956cc7
#
_entry.id   4df6f75bf9eefc00ffe53edc77956cc7
#
_cell.length_a   1.000
_cell.length_b   1.000
_cell.length_c   1.000
_cell.angle_alpha   90.00
_cell.angle_beta   90.00
_cell.angle_gamma   90.00
#
_symmetry.space_group_name_H-M   'P 1'
#
loop_
_entity.id
_entity.type
_entity.pdbx_description
1 polymer ?
#
loop_
_entity_poly.entity_id
_entity_poly.type
_entity_poly.pdbx_seq_one_letter_code
_entity_poly.pdbx_strand_id
1 'polypeptide(L)'
;GWGSFFYMWSASQMPFALSLFLAVGMVVVNYICALAGLTSTSRMMYAFARDGGLPASAALANVSPVYRTPGTAVWVSAIFAFASTLYAPAYLILAVACAVFLYISMVMPIAAGLMSEGTAKWKEKGPFNLGSFSKPNAVLAIIFGIVLAISGFFPPNEKVFYFTIVFVVALLGFWSKKTAPV
;
A
#
# COMPACT_ATOMS: atom_id res chain seq x y z
N GLY A 1 -18.83 -7.23 4.35
CA GLY A 1 -17.66 -8.07 4.64
C GLY A 1 -17.75 -9.44 3.98
N TRP A 2 -16.74 -10.27 4.18
CA TRP A 2 -16.68 -11.65 3.66
C TRP A 2 -17.88 -12.50 4.05
N GLY A 3 -18.41 -12.30 5.27
CA GLY A 3 -19.61 -12.99 5.74
C GLY A 3 -20.85 -12.68 4.91
N SER A 4 -21.01 -11.44 4.47
CA SER A 4 -22.12 -11.03 3.59
C SER A 4 -22.01 -11.68 2.21
N PHE A 5 -20.79 -11.80 1.69
CA PHE A 5 -20.55 -12.48 0.41
C PHE A 5 -20.87 -13.98 0.50
N PHE A 6 -20.39 -14.67 1.54
CA PHE A 6 -20.73 -16.07 1.79
C PHE A 6 -22.22 -16.29 2.01
N TYR A 7 -22.90 -15.36 2.71
CA TYR A 7 -24.35 -15.43 2.93
C TYR A 7 -25.13 -15.26 1.62
N MET A 8 -24.81 -14.24 0.84
CA MET A 8 -25.43 -14.01 -0.47
C MET A 8 -25.21 -15.19 -1.42
N TRP A 9 -24.03 -15.79 -1.35
CA TRP A 9 -23.67 -16.91 -2.17
C TRP A 9 -24.33 -18.22 -1.72
N SER A 10 -24.44 -18.49 -0.43
CA SER A 10 -25.20 -19.64 0.09
C SER A 10 -26.71 -19.54 -0.16
N ALA A 11 -27.23 -18.32 -0.26
CA ALA A 11 -28.61 -18.04 -0.62
C ALA A 11 -28.86 -18.17 -2.14
N SER A 12 -27.84 -18.08 -2.98
CA SER A 12 -27.94 -18.38 -4.41
C SER A 12 -28.07 -19.88 -4.61
N GLN A 13 -29.06 -20.34 -5.39
CA GLN A 13 -29.29 -21.77 -5.68
C GLN A 13 -28.23 -22.33 -6.65
N MET A 14 -26.94 -22.15 -6.34
CA MET A 14 -25.86 -22.67 -7.15
C MET A 14 -25.60 -24.14 -6.87
N PRO A 15 -25.25 -24.95 -7.90
CA PRO A 15 -24.81 -26.32 -7.71
C PRO A 15 -23.65 -26.42 -6.72
N PHE A 16 -23.70 -27.41 -5.82
CA PHE A 16 -22.67 -27.58 -4.77
C PHE A 16 -21.24 -27.64 -5.33
N ALA A 17 -21.05 -28.34 -6.47
CA ALA A 17 -19.73 -28.44 -7.10
C ALA A 17 -19.15 -27.09 -7.53
N LEU A 18 -19.98 -26.22 -8.12
CA LEU A 18 -19.57 -24.86 -8.49
C LEU A 18 -19.25 -24.00 -7.26
N SER A 19 -20.07 -24.15 -6.23
CA SER A 19 -19.87 -23.52 -4.93
C SER A 19 -18.52 -23.86 -4.32
N LEU A 20 -18.20 -25.14 -4.28
CA LEU A 20 -16.95 -25.63 -3.72
C LEU A 20 -15.74 -25.14 -4.54
N PHE A 21 -15.83 -25.19 -5.87
CA PHE A 21 -14.78 -24.70 -6.76
C PHE A 21 -14.47 -23.21 -6.53
N LEU A 22 -15.51 -22.37 -6.44
CA LEU A 22 -15.33 -20.95 -6.18
C LEU A 22 -14.77 -20.67 -4.78
N ALA A 23 -15.21 -21.41 -3.76
CA ALA A 23 -14.69 -21.26 -2.41
C ALA A 23 -13.20 -21.62 -2.33
N VAL A 24 -12.80 -22.73 -2.92
CA VAL A 24 -11.38 -23.12 -2.98
C VAL A 24 -10.58 -22.10 -3.77
N GLY A 25 -11.08 -21.64 -4.92
CA GLY A 25 -10.46 -20.59 -5.72
C GLY A 25 -10.21 -19.30 -4.92
N MET A 26 -11.20 -18.85 -4.14
CA MET A 26 -11.05 -17.68 -3.27
C MET A 26 -9.97 -17.87 -2.21
N VAL A 27 -9.92 -19.04 -1.57
CA VAL A 27 -8.88 -19.32 -0.56
C VAL A 27 -7.49 -19.26 -1.19
N VAL A 28 -7.31 -19.88 -2.36
CA VAL A 28 -6.04 -19.87 -3.09
C VAL A 28 -5.64 -18.45 -3.51
N VAL A 29 -6.57 -17.68 -4.06
CA VAL A 29 -6.30 -16.28 -4.48
C VAL A 29 -5.91 -15.42 -3.28
N ASN A 30 -6.63 -15.52 -2.16
CA ASN A 30 -6.29 -14.77 -0.95
C ASN A 30 -4.91 -15.15 -0.40
N TYR A 31 -4.56 -16.44 -0.43
CA TYR A 31 -3.24 -16.90 -0.01
C TYR A 31 -2.14 -16.32 -0.89
N ILE A 32 -2.30 -16.34 -2.21
CA ILE A 32 -1.34 -15.77 -3.15
C ILE A 32 -1.22 -14.25 -2.96
N CYS A 33 -2.34 -13.53 -2.76
CA CYS A 33 -2.33 -12.11 -2.46
C CYS A 33 -1.58 -11.79 -1.16
N ALA A 34 -1.78 -12.58 -0.11
CA ALA A 34 -1.07 -12.42 1.16
C ALA A 34 0.44 -12.62 1.00
N LEU A 35 0.86 -13.66 0.25
CA LEU A 35 2.27 -13.90 -0.05
C LEU A 35 2.89 -12.76 -0.87
N ALA A 36 2.20 -12.26 -1.89
CA ALA A 36 2.66 -11.14 -2.70
C ALA A 36 2.81 -9.87 -1.86
N GLY A 37 1.83 -9.58 -0.99
CA GLY A 37 1.86 -8.46 -0.06
C GLY A 37 3.03 -8.55 0.92
N LEU A 38 3.24 -9.72 1.53
CA LEU A 38 4.35 -9.96 2.46
C LEU A 38 5.72 -9.80 1.77
N THR A 39 5.85 -10.34 0.56
CA THR A 39 7.07 -10.24 -0.24
C THR A 39 7.37 -8.80 -0.62
N SER A 40 6.38 -8.05 -1.06
CA SER A 40 6.53 -6.65 -1.44
C SER A 40 6.89 -5.78 -0.23
N THR A 41 6.17 -5.93 0.89
CA THR A 41 6.40 -5.16 2.12
C THR A 41 7.78 -5.44 2.70
N SER A 42 8.21 -6.70 2.77
CA SER A 42 9.53 -7.06 3.29
C SER A 42 10.68 -6.51 2.46
N ARG A 43 10.54 -6.50 1.13
CA ARG A 43 11.54 -5.90 0.22
C ARG A 43 11.59 -4.38 0.35
N MET A 44 10.44 -3.73 0.48
CA MET A 44 10.37 -2.29 0.72
C MET A 44 11.00 -1.94 2.07
N MET A 45 10.66 -2.67 3.13
CA MET A 45 11.25 -2.50 4.46
C MET A 45 12.78 -2.67 4.44
N TYR A 46 13.28 -3.67 3.71
CA TYR A 46 14.71 -3.87 3.49
C TYR A 46 15.35 -2.67 2.79
N ALA A 47 14.74 -2.16 1.71
CA ALA A 47 15.28 -1.02 0.98
C ALA A 47 15.37 0.24 1.85
N PHE A 48 14.33 0.56 2.61
CA PHE A 48 14.34 1.67 3.56
C PHE A 48 15.34 1.48 4.69
N ALA A 49 15.50 0.26 5.18
CA ALA A 49 16.48 -0.06 6.22
C ALA A 49 17.91 0.09 5.69
N ARG A 50 18.18 -0.39 4.48
CA ARG A 50 19.50 -0.25 3.83
C ARG A 50 19.91 1.21 3.72
N ASP A 51 18.98 2.09 3.37
CA ASP A 51 19.22 3.53 3.25
C ASP A 51 19.18 4.24 4.62
N GLY A 52 19.09 3.45 5.70
CA GLY A 52 19.09 3.94 7.08
C GLY A 52 17.81 4.67 7.47
N GLY A 53 16.70 4.55 6.71
CA GLY A 53 15.41 5.22 6.93
C GLY A 53 14.58 4.67 8.08
N LEU A 54 14.89 3.48 8.60
CA LEU A 54 14.11 2.82 9.65
C LEU A 54 14.88 2.69 10.97
N PRO A 55 14.17 2.62 12.12
CA PRO A 55 14.79 2.19 13.37
C PRO A 55 15.27 0.74 13.23
N ALA A 56 16.36 0.39 13.89
CA ALA A 56 17.01 -0.92 13.78
C ALA A 56 17.42 -1.32 12.34
N SER A 57 17.82 -0.34 11.54
CA SER A 57 18.23 -0.52 10.13
C SER A 57 19.23 -1.66 9.92
N ALA A 58 20.22 -1.81 10.80
CA ALA A 58 21.23 -2.86 10.70
C ALA A 58 20.65 -4.28 10.77
N ALA A 59 19.61 -4.49 11.61
CA ALA A 59 18.95 -5.79 11.74
C ALA A 59 18.01 -6.07 10.55
N LEU A 60 17.27 -5.05 10.09
CA LEU A 60 16.31 -5.16 9.00
C LEU A 60 16.98 -5.25 7.61
N ALA A 61 18.17 -4.68 7.46
CA ALA A 61 18.97 -4.76 6.25
C ALA A 61 19.81 -6.05 6.14
N ASN A 62 19.66 -6.98 7.09
CA ASN A 62 20.38 -8.24 7.06
C ASN A 62 19.71 -9.21 6.07
N VAL A 63 20.50 -9.72 5.12
CA VAL A 63 20.07 -10.69 4.11
C VAL A 63 20.64 -12.06 4.47
N SER A 64 19.81 -13.07 4.51
CA SER A 64 20.24 -14.45 4.73
C SER A 64 21.18 -14.91 3.60
N PRO A 65 22.39 -15.41 3.90
CA PRO A 65 23.31 -15.88 2.88
C PRO A 65 22.79 -17.14 2.16
N VAL A 66 21.96 -17.94 2.82
CA VAL A 66 21.39 -19.18 2.28
C VAL A 66 20.22 -18.91 1.35
N TYR A 67 19.24 -18.12 1.83
CA TYR A 67 17.99 -17.87 1.09
C TYR A 67 18.02 -16.60 0.24
N ARG A 68 19.05 -15.77 0.38
CA ARG A 68 19.20 -14.48 -0.30
C ARG A 68 17.97 -13.56 -0.14
N THR A 69 17.31 -13.68 1.00
CA THR A 69 16.10 -12.92 1.36
C THR A 69 16.30 -12.17 2.67
N PRO A 70 15.67 -11.01 2.88
CA PRO A 70 15.74 -10.25 4.12
C PRO A 70 14.85 -10.91 5.18
N GLY A 71 15.32 -12.02 5.79
CA GLY A 71 14.54 -12.84 6.72
C GLY A 71 13.97 -12.05 7.88
N THR A 72 14.75 -11.17 8.49
CA THR A 72 14.29 -10.30 9.59
C THR A 72 13.14 -9.40 9.17
N ALA A 73 13.21 -8.78 7.98
CA ALA A 73 12.14 -7.93 7.46
C ALA A 73 10.86 -8.74 7.16
N VAL A 74 10.98 -9.98 6.67
CA VAL A 74 9.85 -10.89 6.44
C VAL A 74 9.15 -11.21 7.77
N TRP A 75 9.90 -11.60 8.81
CA TRP A 75 9.33 -11.93 10.11
C TRP A 75 8.66 -10.71 10.78
N VAL A 76 9.30 -9.56 10.73
CA VAL A 76 8.73 -8.32 11.28
C VAL A 76 7.43 -7.97 10.55
N SER A 77 7.40 -8.03 9.22
CA SER A 77 6.18 -7.78 8.44
C SER A 77 5.07 -8.79 8.77
N ALA A 78 5.40 -10.06 8.92
CA ALA A 78 4.44 -11.11 9.29
C ALA A 78 3.86 -10.91 10.69
N ILE A 79 4.69 -10.54 11.68
CA ILE A 79 4.25 -10.25 13.05
C ILE A 79 3.31 -9.05 13.08
N PHE A 80 3.64 -7.96 12.38
CA PHE A 80 2.74 -6.79 12.29
C PHE A 80 1.43 -7.13 11.60
N ALA A 81 1.45 -7.91 10.51
CA ALA A 81 0.25 -8.37 9.84
C ALA A 81 -0.62 -9.21 10.77
N PHE A 82 -0.03 -10.17 11.50
CA PHE A 82 -0.74 -11.01 12.46
C PHE A 82 -1.32 -10.17 13.62
N ALA A 83 -0.53 -9.29 14.20
CA ALA A 83 -0.98 -8.44 15.31
C ALA A 83 -2.18 -7.56 14.90
N SER A 84 -2.21 -7.06 13.65
CA SER A 84 -3.33 -6.27 13.15
C SER A 84 -4.63 -7.06 13.01
N THR A 85 -4.57 -8.39 12.89
CA THR A 85 -5.76 -9.25 12.81
C THR A 85 -6.40 -9.52 14.16
N LEU A 86 -5.65 -9.35 15.27
CA LEU A 86 -6.16 -9.59 16.63
C LEU A 86 -7.21 -8.56 17.05
N TYR A 87 -7.22 -7.40 16.42
CA TYR A 87 -8.19 -6.35 16.71
C TYR A 87 -9.05 -6.07 15.47
N ALA A 88 -10.23 -6.68 15.44
CA ALA A 88 -11.15 -6.63 14.28
C ALA A 88 -11.47 -5.21 13.75
N PRO A 89 -11.65 -4.15 14.60
CA PRO A 89 -11.81 -2.79 14.12
C PRO A 89 -10.58 -2.24 13.39
N ALA A 90 -9.37 -2.68 13.75
CA ALA A 90 -8.14 -2.23 13.08
C ALA A 90 -8.09 -2.68 11.62
N TYR A 91 -8.62 -3.86 11.29
CA TYR A 91 -8.64 -4.36 9.92
C TYR A 91 -9.35 -3.41 8.96
N LEU A 92 -10.53 -2.91 9.32
CA LEU A 92 -11.28 -1.97 8.48
C LEU A 92 -10.54 -0.64 8.31
N ILE A 93 -9.99 -0.12 9.41
CA ILE A 93 -9.22 1.14 9.40
C ILE A 93 -7.98 0.98 8.52
N LEU A 94 -7.24 -0.11 8.68
CA LEU A 94 -6.03 -0.37 7.90
C LEU A 94 -6.33 -0.61 6.41
N ALA A 95 -7.43 -1.29 6.08
CA ALA A 95 -7.83 -1.53 4.70
C ALA A 95 -8.15 -0.21 3.97
N VAL A 96 -8.92 0.69 4.61
CA VAL A 96 -9.24 2.00 4.03
C VAL A 96 -8.01 2.90 4.00
N ALA A 97 -7.20 2.93 5.07
CA ALA A 97 -5.95 3.68 5.11
C ALA A 97 -4.98 3.24 4.00
N CYS A 98 -4.87 1.94 3.76
CA CYS A 98 -4.05 1.40 2.68
C CYS A 98 -4.49 1.95 1.31
N ALA A 99 -5.80 1.99 1.03
CA ALA A 99 -6.34 2.57 -0.20
C ALA A 99 -6.03 4.07 -0.31
N VAL A 100 -6.21 4.84 0.76
CA VAL A 100 -5.90 6.28 0.79
C VAL A 100 -4.42 6.52 0.51
N PHE A 101 -3.51 5.81 1.20
CA PHE A 101 -2.07 5.94 0.98
C PHE A 101 -1.65 5.51 -0.41
N LEU A 102 -2.31 4.48 -0.98
CA LEU A 102 -2.06 4.05 -2.37
C LEU A 102 -2.36 5.19 -3.35
N TYR A 103 -3.53 5.83 -3.23
CA TYR A 103 -3.88 6.95 -4.11
C TYR A 103 -2.94 8.14 -3.95
N ILE A 104 -2.59 8.50 -2.72
CA ILE A 104 -1.60 9.57 -2.45
C ILE A 104 -0.24 9.22 -3.09
N SER A 105 0.21 7.98 -2.91
CA SER A 105 1.47 7.49 -3.48
C SER A 105 1.49 7.52 -5.01
N MET A 106 0.36 7.29 -5.67
CA MET A 106 0.24 7.36 -7.13
C MET A 106 0.15 8.79 -7.64
N VAL A 107 -0.55 9.68 -6.92
CA VAL A 107 -0.71 11.09 -7.32
C VAL A 107 0.61 11.85 -7.25
N MET A 108 1.45 11.58 -6.26
CA MET A 108 2.73 12.28 -6.07
C MET A 108 3.67 12.23 -7.29
N PRO A 109 4.00 11.06 -7.86
CA PRO A 109 4.88 11.00 -9.03
C PRO A 109 4.25 11.58 -10.28
N ILE A 110 2.91 11.48 -10.44
CA ILE A 110 2.20 12.09 -11.56
C ILE A 110 2.28 13.61 -11.47
N ALA A 111 2.06 14.18 -10.28
CA ALA A 111 2.17 15.62 -10.05
C ALA A 111 3.61 16.10 -10.25
N ALA A 112 4.60 15.39 -9.72
CA ALA A 112 6.01 15.70 -9.92
C ALA A 112 6.40 15.62 -11.40
N GLY A 113 5.91 14.63 -12.13
CA GLY A 113 6.10 14.48 -13.57
C GLY A 113 5.50 15.66 -14.35
N LEU A 114 4.26 16.06 -14.01
CA LEU A 114 3.60 17.20 -14.65
C LEU A 114 4.35 18.51 -14.41
N MET A 115 4.92 18.73 -13.22
CA MET A 115 5.69 19.92 -12.89
C MET A 115 7.07 19.94 -13.53
N SER A 116 7.67 18.78 -13.77
CA SER A 116 9.00 18.66 -14.38
C SER A 116 8.97 18.58 -15.91
N GLU A 117 7.81 18.35 -16.51
CA GLU A 117 7.65 18.29 -17.96
C GLU A 117 7.99 19.65 -18.63
N GLY A 118 8.95 19.63 -19.53
CA GLY A 118 9.46 20.84 -20.21
C GLY A 118 10.61 21.55 -19.49
N THR A 119 11.05 21.05 -18.32
CA THR A 119 12.25 21.53 -17.64
C THR A 119 13.51 20.94 -18.30
N ALA A 120 14.66 21.64 -18.16
CA ALA A 120 15.94 21.18 -18.73
C ALA A 120 16.38 19.77 -18.29
N LYS A 121 15.82 19.27 -17.19
CA LYS A 121 16.12 17.94 -16.65
C LYS A 121 15.31 16.79 -17.29
N TRP A 122 14.19 17.10 -17.96
CA TRP A 122 13.34 16.09 -18.61
C TRP A 122 13.04 16.50 -20.06
N LYS A 123 14.03 16.33 -20.92
CA LYS A 123 13.95 16.68 -22.34
C LYS A 123 13.48 15.51 -23.22
N GLU A 124 13.79 14.28 -22.83
CA GLU A 124 13.48 13.10 -23.63
C GLU A 124 12.24 12.40 -23.07
N LYS A 125 11.24 12.28 -23.93
CA LYS A 125 10.03 11.50 -23.64
C LYS A 125 10.28 10.04 -23.99
N GLY A 126 9.71 9.13 -23.21
CA GLY A 126 9.80 7.69 -23.49
C GLY A 126 9.16 7.31 -24.83
N PRO A 127 9.40 6.08 -25.30
CA PRO A 127 8.86 5.60 -26.58
C PRO A 127 7.33 5.59 -26.64
N PHE A 128 6.66 5.46 -25.51
CA PHE A 128 5.21 5.62 -25.40
C PHE A 128 4.87 7.04 -24.93
N ASN A 129 4.22 7.80 -25.78
CA ASN A 129 3.85 9.18 -25.50
C ASN A 129 2.43 9.49 -26.03
N LEU A 130 1.55 9.96 -25.13
CA LEU A 130 0.20 10.37 -25.48
C LEU A 130 0.13 11.75 -26.20
N GLY A 131 1.27 12.37 -26.50
CA GLY A 131 1.31 13.67 -27.15
C GLY A 131 0.58 14.74 -26.35
N SER A 132 -0.31 15.48 -27.00
CA SER A 132 -1.10 16.57 -26.40
C SER A 132 -2.06 16.11 -25.28
N PHE A 133 -2.44 14.82 -25.27
CA PHE A 133 -3.34 14.26 -24.25
C PHE A 133 -2.63 13.91 -22.95
N SER A 134 -1.30 13.95 -22.89
CA SER A 134 -0.52 13.61 -21.71
C SER A 134 -0.88 14.52 -20.51
N LYS A 135 -0.88 15.84 -20.72
CA LYS A 135 -1.18 16.82 -19.66
C LYS A 135 -2.61 16.74 -19.13
N PRO A 136 -3.67 16.75 -19.99
CA PRO A 136 -5.04 16.64 -19.48
C PRO A 136 -5.29 15.31 -18.75
N ASN A 137 -4.72 14.19 -19.23
CA ASN A 137 -4.84 12.92 -18.52
C ASN A 137 -4.13 12.93 -17.17
N ALA A 138 -2.95 13.54 -17.07
CA ALA A 138 -2.25 13.68 -15.79
C ALA A 138 -3.05 14.52 -14.79
N VAL A 139 -3.63 15.64 -15.24
CA VAL A 139 -4.50 16.49 -14.39
C VAL A 139 -5.74 15.73 -13.94
N LEU A 140 -6.42 15.00 -14.84
CA LEU A 140 -7.57 14.17 -14.48
C LEU A 140 -7.18 13.08 -13.46
N ALA A 141 -6.06 12.40 -13.67
CA ALA A 141 -5.57 11.38 -12.74
C ALA A 141 -5.29 11.96 -11.34
N ILE A 142 -4.71 13.16 -11.27
CA ILE A 142 -4.48 13.87 -9.99
C ILE A 142 -5.81 14.21 -9.31
N ILE A 143 -6.76 14.80 -10.04
CA ILE A 143 -8.07 15.17 -9.51
C ILE A 143 -8.80 13.94 -8.97
N PHE A 144 -8.92 12.88 -9.76
CA PHE A 144 -9.59 11.66 -9.35
C PHE A 144 -8.87 10.98 -8.17
N GLY A 145 -7.53 10.93 -8.19
CA GLY A 145 -6.74 10.38 -7.09
C GLY A 145 -6.96 11.13 -5.77
N ILE A 146 -7.00 12.47 -5.81
CA ILE A 146 -7.29 13.30 -4.65
C ILE A 146 -8.73 13.09 -4.16
N VAL A 147 -9.71 13.09 -5.06
CA VAL A 147 -11.11 12.84 -4.72
C VAL A 147 -11.29 11.49 -4.04
N LEU A 148 -10.67 10.44 -4.58
CA LEU A 148 -10.70 9.10 -3.99
C LEU A 148 -9.99 9.03 -2.63
N ALA A 149 -8.84 9.70 -2.49
CA ALA A 149 -8.16 9.79 -1.21
C ALA A 149 -9.01 10.50 -0.15
N ILE A 150 -9.66 11.62 -0.51
CA ILE A 150 -10.54 12.37 0.37
C ILE A 150 -11.79 11.55 0.72
N SER A 151 -12.37 10.82 -0.24
CA SER A 151 -13.56 10.01 0.00
C SER A 151 -13.35 8.94 1.08
N GLY A 152 -12.10 8.45 1.24
CA GLY A 152 -11.72 7.52 2.29
C GLY A 152 -11.81 8.09 3.72
N PHE A 153 -11.93 9.41 3.89
CA PHE A 153 -12.06 10.06 5.20
C PHE A 153 -13.50 10.38 5.60
N PHE A 154 -14.47 10.19 4.68
CA PHE A 154 -15.88 10.44 4.99
C PHE A 154 -16.51 9.32 5.83
N PRO A 155 -17.59 9.61 6.59
CA PRO A 155 -18.31 8.59 7.35
C PRO A 155 -18.68 7.37 6.47
N PRO A 156 -18.52 6.15 6.99
CA PRO A 156 -18.23 5.75 8.39
C PRO A 156 -16.73 5.64 8.76
N ASN A 157 -15.82 6.18 7.95
CA ASN A 157 -14.38 5.93 8.06
C ASN A 157 -13.61 7.05 8.79
N GLU A 158 -14.28 7.84 9.62
CA GLU A 158 -13.63 8.97 10.35
C GLU A 158 -12.38 8.57 11.15
N LYS A 159 -12.34 7.34 11.66
CA LYS A 159 -11.19 6.83 12.40
C LYS A 159 -9.91 6.74 11.54
N VAL A 160 -10.07 6.61 10.22
CA VAL A 160 -8.94 6.58 9.28
C VAL A 160 -8.25 7.94 9.23
N PHE A 161 -9.01 9.03 9.34
CA PHE A 161 -8.45 10.38 9.39
C PHE A 161 -7.52 10.58 10.59
N TYR A 162 -7.97 10.20 11.79
CA TYR A 162 -7.13 10.27 12.99
C TYR A 162 -5.91 9.37 12.90
N PHE A 163 -6.09 8.15 12.38
CA PHE A 163 -4.96 7.22 12.16
C PHE A 163 -3.93 7.83 11.20
N THR A 164 -4.38 8.43 10.10
CA THR A 164 -3.51 9.06 9.11
C THR A 164 -2.73 10.22 9.71
N ILE A 165 -3.36 11.09 10.51
CA ILE A 165 -2.69 12.21 11.19
C ILE A 165 -1.60 11.68 12.14
N VAL A 166 -1.94 10.72 12.99
CA VAL A 166 -0.97 10.13 13.93
C VAL A 166 0.21 9.51 13.19
N PHE A 167 -0.06 8.80 12.12
CA PHE A 167 0.98 8.17 11.31
C PHE A 167 1.90 9.19 10.63
N VAL A 168 1.35 10.24 10.02
CA VAL A 168 2.14 11.31 9.39
C VAL A 168 2.96 12.08 10.41
N VAL A 169 2.39 12.41 11.58
CA VAL A 169 3.10 13.08 12.66
C VAL A 169 4.25 12.22 13.18
N ALA A 170 4.02 10.92 13.36
CA ALA A 170 5.05 9.98 13.77
C ALA A 170 6.20 9.91 12.75
N LEU A 171 5.89 9.87 11.45
CA LEU A 171 6.89 9.89 10.38
C LEU A 171 7.69 11.18 10.36
N LEU A 172 7.03 12.34 10.46
CA LEU A 172 7.69 13.64 10.48
C LEU A 172 8.57 13.80 11.73
N GLY A 173 8.10 13.37 12.89
CA GLY A 173 8.88 13.37 14.13
C GLY A 173 10.12 12.46 14.07
N PHE A 174 10.01 11.32 13.41
CA PHE A 174 11.15 10.44 13.16
C PHE A 174 12.15 11.07 12.19
N TRP A 175 11.65 11.66 11.11
CA TRP A 175 12.48 12.32 10.11
C TRP A 175 13.23 13.53 10.69
N SER A 176 12.58 14.37 11.48
CA SER A 176 13.19 15.55 12.10
C SER A 176 14.32 15.22 13.06
N LYS A 177 14.22 14.10 13.80
CA LYS A 177 15.30 13.63 14.67
C LYS A 177 16.53 13.13 13.92
N LYS A 178 16.34 12.66 12.69
CA LYS A 178 17.44 12.13 11.86
C LYS A 178 18.15 13.20 11.06
N THR A 179 17.48 14.30 10.73
CA THR A 179 18.03 15.45 9.99
C THR A 179 18.60 16.53 10.91
N ALA A 180 18.49 16.39 12.25
CA ALA A 180 19.16 17.29 13.16
C ALA A 180 20.68 17.11 13.00
N PRO A 181 21.41 18.16 12.60
CA PRO A 181 22.87 18.08 12.47
C PRO A 181 23.48 17.83 13.86
N VAL A 182 24.37 16.84 13.93
CA VAL A 182 25.27 16.61 15.07
C VAL A 182 26.33 17.69 15.06
#